data_489f61387a86df4597bbf8d7756b00bf
#
_entry.id   489f61387a86df4597bbf8d7756b00bf
#
_cell.length_a   1.000
_cell.length_b   1.000
_cell.length_c   1.000
_cell.angle_alpha   90.00
_cell.angle_beta   90.00
_cell.angle_gamma   90.00
#
_symmetry.space_group_name_H-M   'P 1'
#
loop_
_entity.id
_entity.type
_entity.pdbx_description
1 polymer ?
#
loop_
_entity_poly.entity_id
_entity_poly.type
_entity_poly.pdbx_seq_one_letter_code
_entity_poly.pdbx_strand_id
1 'polypeptide(L)'
;MSGQRVGVLGDEQLAEAVEAAGCVAASDDPIAVDDVECVLVDGDRSVVDLVRSTVDVPALIVDSEGLPSVPRDRIGTALDRLFGGDASVEGHPVVAVSGPFGSIDAVFDVALMAAEPARISEFSVADRDDQIARFRADGVVASTPAGSHGYNRRAGGPVVASGTGIASVVPIAPFSTSAGHWMLPIEAVELAVERDETPVELLVDGRR
;
A
#
# COMPACT_ATOMS: atom_id res chain seq x y z
N MET A 1 -27.85 -8.38 -14.95
CA MET A 1 -26.42 -8.65 -14.62
C MET A 1 -25.99 -10.10 -14.86
N SER A 2 -26.84 -10.93 -15.42
CA SER A 2 -26.53 -12.34 -15.68
C SER A 2 -25.41 -12.45 -16.75
N GLY A 3 -24.23 -12.89 -16.33
CA GLY A 3 -23.10 -13.17 -17.20
C GLY A 3 -21.87 -12.27 -17.05
N GLN A 4 -21.92 -11.22 -16.21
CA GLN A 4 -20.75 -10.38 -15.95
C GLN A 4 -19.73 -11.14 -15.09
N ARG A 5 -18.48 -11.16 -15.55
CA ARG A 5 -17.39 -11.90 -14.89
C ARG A 5 -16.58 -10.95 -14.00
N VAL A 6 -16.40 -11.34 -12.74
CA VAL A 6 -15.65 -10.61 -11.72
C VAL A 6 -14.49 -11.48 -11.24
N GLY A 7 -13.27 -11.00 -11.39
CA GLY A 7 -12.12 -11.65 -10.78
C GLY A 7 -12.19 -11.51 -9.25
N VAL A 8 -11.69 -12.50 -8.51
CA VAL A 8 -11.69 -12.46 -7.04
C VAL A 8 -10.28 -12.71 -6.53
N LEU A 9 -9.73 -11.71 -5.83
CA LEU A 9 -8.49 -11.80 -5.07
C LEU A 9 -8.81 -11.72 -3.59
N GLY A 10 -8.99 -12.87 -2.95
CA GLY A 10 -9.38 -12.96 -1.54
C GLY A 10 -9.82 -14.36 -1.15
N ASP A 11 -10.68 -14.43 -0.15
CA ASP A 11 -11.21 -15.70 0.34
C ASP A 11 -12.45 -16.18 -0.44
N GLU A 12 -12.87 -17.43 -0.17
CA GLU A 12 -14.02 -18.06 -0.79
C GLU A 12 -15.33 -17.27 -0.54
N GLN A 13 -15.45 -16.56 0.58
CA GLN A 13 -16.64 -15.76 0.92
C GLN A 13 -16.84 -14.58 -0.04
N LEU A 14 -15.72 -14.05 -0.61
CA LEU A 14 -15.82 -13.03 -1.64
C LEU A 14 -16.42 -13.59 -2.94
N ALA A 15 -16.01 -14.79 -3.34
CA ALA A 15 -16.56 -15.46 -4.52
C ALA A 15 -18.07 -15.71 -4.33
N GLU A 16 -18.48 -16.21 -3.15
CA GLU A 16 -19.89 -16.39 -2.81
C GLU A 16 -20.69 -15.07 -2.88
N ALA A 17 -20.09 -13.95 -2.41
CA ALA A 17 -20.75 -12.64 -2.48
C ALA A 17 -20.94 -12.14 -3.92
N VAL A 18 -19.99 -12.41 -4.81
CA VAL A 18 -20.09 -12.13 -6.26
C VAL A 18 -21.20 -12.95 -6.90
N GLU A 19 -21.27 -14.24 -6.61
CA GLU A 19 -22.31 -15.14 -7.11
C GLU A 19 -23.70 -14.76 -6.59
N ALA A 20 -23.81 -14.41 -5.32
CA ALA A 20 -25.06 -13.92 -4.71
C ALA A 20 -25.55 -12.62 -5.36
N ALA A 21 -24.65 -11.80 -5.91
CA ALA A 21 -24.97 -10.62 -6.71
C ALA A 21 -25.38 -10.94 -8.15
N GLY A 22 -25.41 -12.22 -8.54
CA GLY A 22 -25.79 -12.66 -9.89
C GLY A 22 -24.69 -12.50 -10.94
N CYS A 23 -23.45 -12.29 -10.51
CA CYS A 23 -22.26 -12.28 -11.35
C CYS A 23 -21.56 -13.65 -11.35
N VAL A 24 -20.60 -13.83 -12.25
CA VAL A 24 -19.79 -15.04 -12.30
C VAL A 24 -18.44 -14.74 -11.66
N ALA A 25 -18.14 -15.41 -10.56
CA ALA A 25 -16.83 -15.32 -9.90
C ALA A 25 -15.76 -16.07 -10.71
N ALA A 26 -14.66 -15.40 -11.01
CA ALA A 26 -13.47 -15.99 -11.58
C ALA A 26 -12.39 -16.06 -10.50
N SER A 27 -12.25 -17.22 -9.85
CA SER A 27 -11.33 -17.45 -8.72
C SER A 27 -10.12 -18.31 -9.10
N ASP A 28 -10.00 -18.70 -10.36
CA ASP A 28 -8.82 -19.40 -10.87
C ASP A 28 -7.65 -18.43 -10.89
N ASP A 29 -6.44 -18.95 -10.62
CA ASP A 29 -5.16 -18.25 -10.49
C ASP A 29 -5.23 -16.78 -10.98
N PRO A 30 -5.00 -15.77 -10.14
CA PRO A 30 -5.41 -14.37 -10.35
C PRO A 30 -4.90 -13.73 -11.66
N ILE A 31 -4.17 -14.46 -12.44
CA ILE A 31 -3.47 -14.02 -13.65
C ILE A 31 -4.25 -14.35 -14.93
N ALA A 32 -5.28 -15.19 -14.88
CA ALA A 32 -6.12 -15.50 -16.03
C ALA A 32 -7.30 -14.51 -16.20
N VAL A 33 -6.99 -13.21 -16.18
CA VAL A 33 -8.00 -12.12 -16.12
C VAL A 33 -8.36 -11.56 -17.48
N ASP A 34 -8.02 -12.21 -18.56
CA ASP A 34 -8.29 -11.71 -19.93
C ASP A 34 -9.79 -11.53 -20.27
N ASP A 35 -10.69 -12.00 -19.38
CA ASP A 35 -12.13 -11.98 -19.60
C ASP A 35 -12.95 -11.42 -18.41
N VAL A 36 -12.38 -10.64 -17.48
CA VAL A 36 -13.13 -10.03 -16.38
C VAL A 36 -13.30 -8.53 -16.55
N GLU A 37 -14.43 -8.00 -16.12
CA GLU A 37 -14.74 -6.58 -16.25
C GLU A 37 -14.17 -5.76 -15.06
N CYS A 38 -13.96 -6.41 -13.92
CA CYS A 38 -13.30 -5.86 -12.74
C CYS A 38 -12.76 -6.98 -11.86
N VAL A 39 -11.89 -6.62 -10.90
CA VAL A 39 -11.40 -7.52 -9.85
C VAL A 39 -11.91 -7.05 -8.51
N LEU A 40 -12.50 -7.95 -7.73
CA LEU A 40 -12.83 -7.76 -6.32
C LEU A 40 -11.61 -8.13 -5.47
N VAL A 41 -11.15 -7.23 -4.61
CA VAL A 41 -9.86 -7.35 -3.90
C VAL A 41 -10.08 -7.19 -2.39
N ASP A 42 -9.68 -8.20 -1.63
CA ASP A 42 -9.88 -8.25 -0.18
C ASP A 42 -8.69 -7.71 0.61
N GLY A 43 -8.86 -6.52 1.17
CA GLY A 43 -7.90 -5.89 2.06
C GLY A 43 -6.59 -5.46 1.40
N ASP A 44 -5.75 -4.80 2.18
CA ASP A 44 -4.52 -4.17 1.71
C ASP A 44 -3.51 -5.16 1.11
N ARG A 45 -3.45 -6.38 1.66
CA ARG A 45 -2.50 -7.39 1.18
C ARG A 45 -2.78 -7.82 -0.25
N SER A 46 -4.05 -8.05 -0.58
CA SER A 46 -4.46 -8.46 -1.92
C SER A 46 -4.34 -7.32 -2.93
N VAL A 47 -4.48 -6.05 -2.47
CA VAL A 47 -4.17 -4.88 -3.30
C VAL A 47 -2.70 -4.88 -3.73
N VAL A 48 -1.77 -5.18 -2.82
CA VAL A 48 -0.34 -5.28 -3.15
C VAL A 48 -0.09 -6.41 -4.15
N ASP A 49 -0.76 -7.56 -3.99
CA ASP A 49 -0.67 -8.68 -4.93
C ASP A 49 -1.20 -8.30 -6.31
N LEU A 50 -2.33 -7.57 -6.37
CA LEU A 50 -2.90 -7.06 -7.61
C LEU A 50 -1.93 -6.12 -8.33
N VAL A 51 -1.38 -5.13 -7.64
CA VAL A 51 -0.44 -4.15 -8.23
C VAL A 51 0.82 -4.81 -8.78
N ARG A 52 1.28 -5.89 -8.15
CA ARG A 52 2.44 -6.67 -8.61
C ARG A 52 2.10 -7.69 -9.70
N SER A 53 0.83 -7.83 -10.03
CA SER A 53 0.37 -8.67 -11.13
C SER A 53 0.37 -7.91 -12.45
N THR A 54 0.06 -8.61 -13.54
CA THR A 54 -0.10 -8.00 -14.89
C THR A 54 -1.55 -7.63 -15.20
N VAL A 55 -2.42 -7.63 -14.17
CA VAL A 55 -3.86 -7.35 -14.31
C VAL A 55 -4.09 -5.87 -14.53
N ASP A 56 -4.69 -5.49 -15.64
CA ASP A 56 -5.00 -4.10 -15.99
C ASP A 56 -6.52 -3.92 -16.18
N VAL A 57 -7.25 -4.13 -15.09
CA VAL A 57 -8.70 -3.88 -15.02
C VAL A 57 -9.03 -3.14 -13.72
N PRO A 58 -10.17 -2.40 -13.66
CA PRO A 58 -10.58 -1.73 -12.44
C PRO A 58 -10.72 -2.68 -11.26
N ALA A 59 -10.29 -2.25 -10.08
CA ALA A 59 -10.43 -2.99 -8.83
C ALA A 59 -11.54 -2.41 -7.96
N LEU A 60 -12.42 -3.28 -7.43
CA LEU A 60 -13.33 -2.97 -6.34
C LEU A 60 -12.69 -3.46 -5.04
N ILE A 61 -12.21 -2.55 -4.22
CA ILE A 61 -11.50 -2.89 -2.99
C ILE A 61 -12.52 -3.08 -1.86
N VAL A 62 -12.30 -4.12 -1.06
CA VAL A 62 -13.13 -4.49 0.09
C VAL A 62 -12.27 -4.35 1.36
N ASP A 63 -12.84 -3.75 2.42
CA ASP A 63 -12.25 -3.68 3.76
C ASP A 63 -10.80 -3.16 3.82
N SER A 64 -10.46 -2.09 3.08
CA SER A 64 -9.19 -1.36 3.21
C SER A 64 -9.38 -0.11 4.08
N GLU A 65 -8.39 0.19 4.93
CA GLU A 65 -8.38 1.44 5.71
C GLU A 65 -7.75 2.62 4.95
N GLY A 66 -6.81 2.34 4.06
CA GLY A 66 -6.01 3.35 3.37
C GLY A 66 -6.49 3.73 1.97
N LEU A 67 -7.35 2.91 1.38
CA LEU A 67 -7.90 3.11 0.05
C LEU A 67 -9.43 3.20 0.09
N PRO A 68 -10.05 3.90 -0.87
CA PRO A 68 -11.50 3.84 -1.02
C PRO A 68 -11.96 2.39 -1.17
N SER A 69 -12.78 1.93 -0.25
CA SER A 69 -13.21 0.54 -0.19
C SER A 69 -14.68 0.42 0.21
N VAL A 70 -15.27 -0.71 -0.08
CA VAL A 70 -16.62 -1.05 0.36
C VAL A 70 -16.56 -2.13 1.43
N PRO A 71 -17.44 -2.08 2.44
CA PRO A 71 -17.54 -3.16 3.40
C PRO A 71 -18.15 -4.41 2.74
N ARG A 72 -17.81 -5.59 3.26
CA ARG A 72 -18.24 -6.89 2.69
C ARG A 72 -19.76 -7.00 2.50
N ASP A 73 -20.56 -6.48 3.43
CA ASP A 73 -22.02 -6.49 3.37
C ASP A 73 -22.60 -5.59 2.27
N ARG A 74 -21.78 -4.77 1.61
CA ARG A 74 -22.16 -3.86 0.53
C ARG A 74 -21.66 -4.27 -0.85
N ILE A 75 -20.99 -5.41 -0.98
CA ILE A 75 -20.44 -5.89 -2.26
C ILE A 75 -21.51 -5.95 -3.35
N GLY A 76 -22.66 -6.57 -3.08
CA GLY A 76 -23.74 -6.68 -4.06
C GLY A 76 -24.21 -5.31 -4.55
N THR A 77 -24.45 -4.36 -3.64
CA THR A 77 -24.83 -2.99 -4.00
C THR A 77 -23.76 -2.28 -4.81
N ALA A 78 -22.49 -2.50 -4.50
CA ALA A 78 -21.36 -1.89 -5.22
C ALA A 78 -21.24 -2.45 -6.65
N LEU A 79 -21.43 -3.77 -6.83
CA LEU A 79 -21.46 -4.40 -8.14
C LEU A 79 -22.68 -3.93 -8.96
N ASP A 80 -23.87 -3.80 -8.34
CA ASP A 80 -25.04 -3.23 -9.00
C ASP A 80 -24.78 -1.84 -9.56
N ARG A 81 -24.12 -0.98 -8.78
CA ARG A 81 -23.77 0.37 -9.21
C ARG A 81 -22.70 0.37 -10.29
N LEU A 82 -21.67 -0.48 -10.14
CA LEU A 82 -20.59 -0.59 -11.12
C LEU A 82 -21.16 -0.97 -12.49
N PHE A 83 -21.94 -2.03 -12.55
CA PHE A 83 -22.50 -2.54 -13.81
C PHE A 83 -23.73 -1.77 -14.30
N GLY A 84 -24.35 -1.00 -13.40
CA GLY A 84 -25.41 -0.04 -13.74
C GLY A 84 -24.89 1.26 -14.37
N GLY A 85 -23.57 1.48 -14.37
CA GLY A 85 -22.96 2.70 -14.87
C GLY A 85 -22.98 3.88 -13.87
N ASP A 86 -23.30 3.64 -12.60
CA ASP A 86 -23.37 4.63 -11.51
C ASP A 86 -22.08 4.67 -10.67
N ALA A 87 -21.00 4.09 -11.16
CA ALA A 87 -19.69 4.12 -10.54
C ALA A 87 -18.65 4.85 -11.41
N SER A 88 -17.66 5.45 -10.76
CA SER A 88 -16.49 6.05 -11.42
C SER A 88 -15.23 5.30 -11.02
N VAL A 89 -14.28 5.22 -11.94
CA VAL A 89 -12.93 4.69 -11.65
C VAL A 89 -12.03 5.84 -11.26
N GLU A 90 -11.32 5.69 -10.14
CA GLU A 90 -10.32 6.64 -9.67
C GLU A 90 -8.95 5.98 -9.69
N GLY A 91 -7.94 6.68 -10.23
CA GLY A 91 -6.56 6.21 -10.25
C GLY A 91 -5.86 6.54 -8.92
N HIS A 92 -5.25 5.53 -8.30
CA HIS A 92 -4.38 5.70 -7.14
C HIS A 92 -2.91 5.56 -7.55
N PRO A 93 -2.02 6.46 -7.10
CA PRO A 93 -0.61 6.39 -7.46
C PRO A 93 0.07 5.19 -6.79
N VAL A 94 0.89 4.50 -7.57
CA VAL A 94 1.86 3.51 -7.11
C VAL A 94 3.24 4.15 -7.16
N VAL A 95 4.05 3.93 -6.13
CA VAL A 95 5.37 4.56 -5.99
C VAL A 95 6.45 3.57 -6.40
N ALA A 96 7.25 3.93 -7.41
CA ALA A 96 8.44 3.17 -7.76
C ALA A 96 9.57 3.46 -6.76
N VAL A 97 9.96 2.45 -6.00
CA VAL A 97 11.05 2.50 -5.04
C VAL A 97 12.30 1.95 -5.69
N SER A 98 13.33 2.76 -5.82
CA SER A 98 14.58 2.40 -6.50
C SER A 98 15.77 2.36 -5.55
N GLY A 99 16.68 1.43 -5.78
CA GLY A 99 17.90 1.29 -4.98
C GLY A 99 18.86 0.26 -5.56
N PRO A 100 19.90 -0.16 -4.82
CA PRO A 100 20.84 -1.20 -5.26
C PRO A 100 20.21 -2.54 -5.62
N PHE A 101 18.95 -2.76 -5.15
CA PHE A 101 18.12 -3.94 -5.41
C PHE A 101 17.33 -3.86 -6.72
N GLY A 102 17.42 -2.75 -7.46
CA GLY A 102 16.60 -2.46 -8.64
C GLY A 102 15.41 -1.55 -8.32
N SER A 103 14.23 -1.83 -8.87
CA SER A 103 13.00 -1.09 -8.63
C SER A 103 11.88 -2.03 -8.19
N ILE A 104 11.11 -1.61 -7.20
CA ILE A 104 9.95 -2.33 -6.64
C ILE A 104 8.80 -1.33 -6.49
N ASP A 105 7.59 -1.73 -6.85
CA ASP A 105 6.40 -0.92 -6.67
C ASP A 105 5.86 -1.02 -5.24
N ALA A 106 5.54 0.12 -4.64
CA ALA A 106 4.94 0.27 -3.33
C ALA A 106 3.60 0.99 -3.43
N VAL A 107 2.61 0.46 -2.73
CA VAL A 107 1.27 1.06 -2.60
C VAL A 107 1.16 1.83 -1.29
N PHE A 108 1.61 1.24 -0.19
CA PHE A 108 1.38 1.74 1.16
C PHE A 108 2.61 2.37 1.79
N ASP A 109 3.68 1.60 1.97
CA ASP A 109 4.84 2.10 2.68
C ASP A 109 6.16 1.40 2.29
N VAL A 110 7.24 2.10 2.60
CA VAL A 110 8.61 1.61 2.49
C VAL A 110 9.30 1.85 3.83
N ALA A 111 9.90 0.81 4.39
CA ALA A 111 10.63 0.92 5.64
C ALA A 111 12.04 0.35 5.54
N LEU A 112 12.97 1.02 6.20
CA LEU A 112 14.29 0.50 6.53
C LEU A 112 14.29 0.12 8.01
N MET A 113 14.54 -1.15 8.33
CA MET A 113 14.43 -1.69 9.68
C MET A 113 15.70 -2.42 10.07
N ALA A 114 16.21 -2.16 11.28
CA ALA A 114 17.27 -2.99 11.87
C ALA A 114 16.77 -4.43 12.02
N ALA A 115 17.54 -5.41 11.55
CA ALA A 115 17.16 -6.82 11.59
C ALA A 115 17.08 -7.39 13.02
N GLU A 116 17.85 -6.80 13.96
CA GLU A 116 17.83 -7.18 15.37
C GLU A 116 17.17 -6.07 16.20
N PRO A 117 16.17 -6.41 17.04
CA PRO A 117 15.56 -5.45 17.95
C PRO A 117 16.57 -4.80 18.89
N ALA A 118 16.39 -3.52 19.21
CA ALA A 118 17.24 -2.72 20.08
C ALA A 118 18.70 -2.55 19.58
N ARG A 119 18.95 -2.76 18.30
CA ARG A 119 20.19 -2.42 17.61
C ARG A 119 19.94 -1.15 16.79
N ILE A 120 20.38 -0.03 17.34
CA ILE A 120 20.10 1.29 16.80
C ILE A 120 21.05 1.58 15.63
N SER A 121 20.50 1.71 14.45
CA SER A 121 21.21 2.20 13.26
C SER A 121 21.05 3.70 13.07
N GLU A 122 21.83 4.31 12.24
CA GLU A 122 21.74 5.73 11.89
C GLU A 122 21.18 5.86 10.48
N PHE A 123 20.09 6.60 10.35
CA PHE A 123 19.38 6.83 9.10
C PHE A 123 19.43 8.30 8.71
N SER A 124 19.32 8.58 7.42
CA SER A 124 19.06 9.92 6.91
C SER A 124 17.82 9.95 6.04
N VAL A 125 17.22 11.13 6.00
CA VAL A 125 16.08 11.49 5.15
C VAL A 125 16.49 12.69 4.34
N ALA A 126 16.28 12.65 3.03
CA ALA A 126 16.52 13.77 2.14
C ALA A 126 15.32 14.00 1.21
N ASP A 127 15.22 15.24 0.71
CA ASP A 127 14.39 15.66 -0.41
C ASP A 127 15.31 15.96 -1.59
N ARG A 128 15.43 15.02 -2.50
CA ARG A 128 16.45 15.04 -3.55
C ARG A 128 17.86 15.17 -2.95
N ASP A 129 18.59 16.21 -3.32
CA ASP A 129 19.97 16.45 -2.82
C ASP A 129 20.03 17.14 -1.45
N ASP A 130 18.89 17.59 -0.91
CA ASP A 130 18.82 18.32 0.36
C ASP A 130 18.58 17.37 1.54
N GLN A 131 19.61 17.19 2.37
CA GLN A 131 19.48 16.41 3.60
C GLN A 131 18.56 17.12 4.62
N ILE A 132 17.41 16.52 4.89
CA ILE A 132 16.39 17.06 5.82
C ILE A 132 16.70 16.67 7.27
N ALA A 133 17.11 15.42 7.48
CA ALA A 133 17.39 14.91 8.82
C ALA A 133 18.36 13.75 8.83
N ARG A 134 19.02 13.60 9.99
CA ARG A 134 19.84 12.44 10.35
C ARG A 134 19.56 12.07 11.79
N PHE A 135 19.29 10.81 12.06
CA PHE A 135 18.87 10.35 13.38
C PHE A 135 19.21 8.88 13.61
N ARG A 136 19.23 8.48 14.87
CA ARG A 136 19.42 7.09 15.29
C ARG A 136 18.07 6.52 15.74
N ALA A 137 17.73 5.33 15.23
CA ALA A 137 16.45 4.66 15.45
C ALA A 137 16.57 3.15 15.20
N ASP A 138 15.53 2.38 15.53
CA ASP A 138 15.38 1.00 15.10
C ASP A 138 15.02 0.92 13.61
N GLY A 139 14.48 1.99 13.04
CA GLY A 139 14.14 2.07 11.64
C GLY A 139 13.55 3.42 11.23
N VAL A 140 13.13 3.49 9.99
CA VAL A 140 12.39 4.62 9.40
C VAL A 140 11.36 4.09 8.42
N VAL A 141 10.17 4.68 8.41
CA VAL A 141 9.12 4.38 7.44
C VAL A 141 8.74 5.63 6.66
N ALA A 142 8.63 5.49 5.34
CA ALA A 142 8.03 6.47 4.45
C ALA A 142 6.73 5.89 3.91
N SER A 143 5.61 6.56 4.16
CA SER A 143 4.28 6.08 3.81
C SER A 143 3.61 7.00 2.81
N THR A 144 2.96 6.40 1.83
CA THR A 144 2.02 7.07 0.93
C THR A 144 0.79 7.55 1.71
N PRO A 145 -0.09 8.35 1.13
CA PRO A 145 -1.39 8.63 1.74
C PRO A 145 -2.17 7.37 2.12
N ALA A 146 -2.19 6.34 1.26
CA ALA A 146 -2.84 5.07 1.54
C ALA A 146 -2.20 4.34 2.74
N GLY A 147 -0.87 4.28 2.81
CA GLY A 147 -0.12 3.64 3.89
C GLY A 147 -0.12 4.41 5.20
N SER A 148 -0.50 5.69 5.18
CA SER A 148 -0.46 6.55 6.37
C SER A 148 -1.41 6.08 7.49
N HIS A 149 -2.45 5.34 7.17
CA HIS A 149 -3.38 4.73 8.12
C HIS A 149 -2.80 3.49 8.84
N GLY A 150 -1.80 2.83 8.24
CA GLY A 150 -1.21 1.58 8.70
C GLY A 150 -0.07 1.74 9.71
N TYR A 151 1.12 1.28 9.32
CA TYR A 151 2.31 1.26 10.19
C TYR A 151 2.79 2.65 10.59
N ASN A 152 2.72 3.62 9.67
CA ASN A 152 3.02 5.03 9.92
C ASN A 152 2.25 5.57 11.15
N ARG A 153 0.93 5.35 11.21
CA ARG A 153 0.09 5.79 12.32
C ARG A 153 0.49 5.13 13.64
N ARG A 154 0.82 3.84 13.61
CA ARG A 154 1.29 3.10 14.80
C ARG A 154 2.64 3.61 15.29
N ALA A 155 3.50 4.10 14.39
CA ALA A 155 4.75 4.76 14.73
C ALA A 155 4.57 6.23 15.18
N GLY A 156 3.34 6.74 15.28
CA GLY A 156 3.02 8.10 15.72
C GLY A 156 2.95 9.12 14.57
N GLY A 157 3.00 8.68 13.32
CA GLY A 157 2.89 9.55 12.16
C GLY A 157 1.48 10.06 11.89
N PRO A 158 1.34 11.15 11.14
CA PRO A 158 0.06 11.70 10.75
C PRO A 158 -0.62 10.86 9.66
N VAL A 159 -1.94 10.93 9.61
CA VAL A 159 -2.72 10.46 8.46
C VAL A 159 -2.65 11.52 7.36
N VAL A 160 -2.35 11.08 6.14
CA VAL A 160 -2.19 11.95 4.96
C VAL A 160 -3.41 11.78 4.05
N ALA A 161 -4.01 12.88 3.64
CA ALA A 161 -5.15 12.85 2.72
C ALA A 161 -4.74 12.34 1.33
N SER A 162 -5.60 11.54 0.71
CA SER A 162 -5.42 11.08 -0.67
C SER A 162 -5.26 12.25 -1.65
N GLY A 163 -4.52 12.03 -2.74
CA GLY A 163 -4.32 13.02 -3.80
C GLY A 163 -3.37 14.17 -3.47
N THR A 164 -2.73 14.19 -2.28
CA THR A 164 -1.81 15.27 -1.88
C THR A 164 -0.43 15.17 -2.51
N GLY A 165 -0.01 14.00 -3.01
CA GLY A 165 1.35 13.76 -3.49
C GLY A 165 2.43 13.83 -2.38
N ILE A 166 2.03 13.71 -1.11
CA ILE A 166 2.91 13.83 0.05
C ILE A 166 3.13 12.45 0.68
N ALA A 167 4.37 12.15 1.02
CA ALA A 167 4.73 11.03 1.88
C ALA A 167 4.93 11.51 3.33
N SER A 168 4.49 10.70 4.28
CA SER A 168 4.84 10.86 5.70
C SER A 168 6.06 10.02 6.03
N VAL A 169 7.11 10.63 6.55
CA VAL A 169 8.35 9.96 6.96
C VAL A 169 8.47 10.01 8.48
N VAL A 170 8.60 8.83 9.11
CA VAL A 170 8.55 8.67 10.56
C VAL A 170 9.67 7.76 11.04
N PRO A 171 10.50 8.18 12.00
CA PRO A 171 11.44 7.31 12.69
C PRO A 171 10.71 6.28 13.56
N ILE A 172 11.25 5.07 13.61
CA ILE A 172 10.71 3.98 14.41
C ILE A 172 11.59 3.79 15.64
N ALA A 173 10.98 3.94 16.83
CA ALA A 173 11.68 3.88 18.12
C ALA A 173 12.97 4.73 18.14
N PRO A 174 12.90 6.04 17.85
CA PRO A 174 14.08 6.88 17.79
C PRO A 174 14.77 6.98 19.17
N PHE A 175 16.11 7.01 19.15
CA PHE A 175 16.90 7.17 20.38
C PHE A 175 16.68 8.54 21.04
N SER A 176 16.44 9.58 20.23
CA SER A 176 16.16 10.93 20.72
C SER A 176 14.67 11.24 20.62
N THR A 177 14.11 11.76 21.71
CA THR A 177 12.72 12.25 21.75
C THR A 177 12.47 13.49 20.88
N SER A 178 13.53 14.11 20.37
CA SER A 178 13.46 15.26 19.45
C SER A 178 13.45 14.86 17.97
N ALA A 179 13.43 13.56 17.64
CA ALA A 179 13.29 13.13 16.27
C ALA A 179 11.96 13.60 15.71
N GLY A 180 12.01 14.35 14.60
CA GLY A 180 10.83 14.90 13.93
C GLY A 180 10.08 13.87 13.10
N HIS A 181 8.90 14.27 12.64
CA HIS A 181 8.19 13.62 11.54
C HIS A 181 8.20 14.58 10.36
N TRP A 182 8.36 14.07 9.14
CA TRP A 182 8.48 14.91 7.96
C TRP A 182 7.39 14.58 6.96
N MET A 183 6.92 15.61 6.30
CA MET A 183 5.95 15.55 5.21
C MET A 183 6.67 16.05 3.96
N LEU A 184 6.98 15.15 3.05
CA LEU A 184 7.82 15.42 1.88
C LEU A 184 7.10 15.04 0.59
N PRO A 185 7.41 15.69 -0.55
CA PRO A 185 6.91 15.25 -1.85
C PRO A 185 7.28 13.78 -2.08
N ILE A 186 6.29 12.93 -2.39
CA ILE A 186 6.47 11.48 -2.47
C ILE A 186 7.51 11.07 -3.53
N GLU A 187 7.61 11.85 -4.61
CA GLU A 187 8.54 11.63 -5.71
C GLU A 187 10.00 12.02 -5.40
N ALA A 188 10.24 12.63 -4.24
CA ALA A 188 11.52 13.22 -3.88
C ALA A 188 12.14 12.66 -2.60
N VAL A 189 11.44 11.73 -1.92
CA VAL A 189 11.91 11.14 -0.66
C VAL A 189 13.07 10.20 -0.91
N GLU A 190 14.16 10.45 -0.22
CA GLU A 190 15.30 9.55 -0.14
C GLU A 190 15.53 9.10 1.29
N LEU A 191 15.69 7.79 1.47
CA LEU A 191 16.05 7.17 2.75
C LEU A 191 17.40 6.47 2.60
N ALA A 192 18.33 6.73 3.54
CA ALA A 192 19.61 6.04 3.51
C ALA A 192 20.00 5.52 4.91
N VAL A 193 20.79 4.45 4.90
CA VAL A 193 21.48 3.93 6.09
C VAL A 193 22.86 4.56 6.11
N GLU A 194 23.11 5.43 7.08
CA GLU A 194 24.40 6.12 7.24
C GLU A 194 25.40 5.26 8.01
N ARG A 195 24.88 4.51 8.99
CA ARG A 195 25.66 3.61 9.81
C ARG A 195 24.76 2.50 10.36
N ASP A 196 25.16 1.28 10.16
CA ASP A 196 24.50 0.09 10.67
C ASP A 196 25.30 -0.55 11.82
N GLU A 197 24.61 -0.98 12.88
CA GLU A 197 25.14 -1.83 13.94
C GLU A 197 24.70 -3.28 13.77
N THR A 198 23.73 -3.52 12.89
CA THR A 198 23.19 -4.81 12.46
C THR A 198 22.70 -4.66 11.02
N PRO A 199 22.53 -5.73 10.24
CA PRO A 199 21.92 -5.63 8.93
C PRO A 199 20.61 -4.85 8.96
N VAL A 200 20.41 -3.99 7.98
CA VAL A 200 19.17 -3.24 7.79
C VAL A 200 18.39 -3.87 6.65
N GLU A 201 17.14 -4.18 6.90
CA GLU A 201 16.24 -4.78 5.93
C GLU A 201 15.36 -3.71 5.29
N LEU A 202 15.14 -3.84 3.98
CA LEU A 202 14.14 -3.09 3.25
C LEU A 202 12.82 -3.87 3.30
N LEU A 203 11.77 -3.20 3.74
CA LEU A 203 10.40 -3.70 3.69
C LEU A 203 9.60 -2.81 2.75
N VAL A 204 8.91 -3.40 1.80
CA VAL A 204 8.01 -2.71 0.88
C VAL A 204 6.61 -3.30 1.06
N ASP A 205 5.65 -2.48 1.48
CA ASP A 205 4.29 -2.91 1.85
C ASP A 205 4.30 -4.05 2.89
N GLY A 206 5.19 -3.94 3.88
CA GLY A 206 5.36 -4.95 4.93
C GLY A 206 6.02 -6.26 4.48
N ARG A 207 6.58 -6.34 3.27
CA ARG A 207 7.26 -7.53 2.71
C ARG A 207 8.76 -7.26 2.51
N ARG A 208 9.59 -8.28 2.75
CA ARG A 208 11.04 -8.29 2.50
C ARG A 208 11.35 -8.54 1.03
#